data_712f6d42f7f4f2463100733786491221
#
_entry.id   712f6d42f7f4f2463100733786491221
#
_cell.length_a   1.000
_cell.length_b   1.000
_cell.length_c   1.000
_cell.angle_alpha   90.00
_cell.angle_beta   90.00
_cell.angle_gamma   90.00
#
_symmetry.space_group_name_H-M   'P 1'
#
loop_
_entity.id
_entity.type
_entity.pdbx_description
1 polymer ?
#
loop_
_entity_poly.entity_id
_entity_poly.type
_entity_poly.pdbx_seq_one_letter_code
_entity_poly.pdbx_strand_id
1 'polypeptide(L)'
;MIIKFILLTSFCFDINNEIKCGQYLRDNLSDASECQLMANAIGKAQKRKMLKKEGSLVEYKAHCIAIDSEGYNVDHSFKISYNIL
;
A
#
# COMPACT_ATOMS: atom_id res chain seq x y z
N MET A 1 8.50 -6.87 21.46
CA MET A 1 7.68 -7.87 20.76
C MET A 1 6.75 -7.17 19.77
N ILE A 2 6.76 -7.63 18.52
CA ILE A 2 5.89 -7.07 17.49
C ILE A 2 4.46 -7.54 17.75
N ILE A 3 3.51 -6.62 17.86
CA ILE A 3 2.10 -6.95 18.12
C ILE A 3 1.21 -6.75 16.91
N LYS A 4 1.62 -5.91 15.96
CA LYS A 4 0.82 -5.66 14.76
C LYS A 4 1.67 -5.05 13.65
N PHE A 5 1.10 -5.05 12.44
CA PHE A 5 1.63 -4.32 11.31
C PHE A 5 0.62 -3.28 10.86
N ILE A 6 1.13 -2.17 10.36
CA ILE A 6 0.34 -1.14 9.72
C ILE A 6 0.76 -1.08 8.26
N LEU A 7 -0.21 -1.15 7.36
CA LEU A 7 0.03 -1.01 5.94
C LEU A 7 -0.29 0.42 5.50
N LEU A 8 0.72 1.10 4.98
CA LEU A 8 0.56 2.41 4.36
C LEU A 8 0.78 2.26 2.86
N THR A 9 -0.21 2.61 2.07
CA THR A 9 -0.10 2.60 0.61
C THR A 9 -0.22 4.01 0.06
N SER A 10 0.55 4.29 -0.99
CA SER A 10 0.42 5.53 -1.75
C SER A 10 0.31 5.18 -3.23
N PHE A 11 -0.50 5.94 -3.95
CA PHE A 11 -0.77 5.66 -5.35
C PHE A 11 -0.98 6.96 -6.10
N CYS A 12 -0.55 6.97 -7.35
CA CYS A 12 -0.75 8.10 -8.25
C CYS A 12 -1.39 7.62 -9.54
N PHE A 13 -2.36 8.38 -10.03
CA PHE A 13 -3.11 8.07 -11.23
C PHE A 13 -2.96 9.18 -12.26
N ASP A 14 -2.94 8.80 -13.52
CA ASP A 14 -3.06 9.74 -14.64
C ASP A 14 -4.49 9.66 -15.16
N ILE A 15 -5.24 10.74 -15.02
CA ILE A 15 -6.61 10.85 -15.50
C ILE A 15 -6.69 12.14 -16.33
N ASN A 16 -6.97 12.00 -17.64
CA ASN A 16 -7.09 13.14 -18.56
C ASN A 16 -5.85 14.04 -18.55
N ASN A 17 -4.66 13.44 -18.55
CA ASN A 17 -3.37 14.13 -18.52
C ASN A 17 -3.11 14.88 -17.20
N GLU A 18 -3.85 14.56 -16.15
CA GLU A 18 -3.67 15.15 -14.83
C GLU A 18 -3.29 14.05 -13.84
N ILE A 19 -2.22 14.28 -13.08
CA ILE A 19 -1.75 13.33 -12.07
C ILE A 19 -2.42 13.64 -10.74
N LYS A 20 -3.10 12.62 -10.18
CA LYS A 20 -3.72 12.70 -8.86
C LYS A 20 -3.20 11.58 -7.98
N CYS A 21 -2.80 11.92 -6.76
CA CYS A 21 -2.25 10.97 -5.82
C CYS A 21 -3.11 10.88 -4.57
N GLY A 22 -3.06 9.72 -3.91
CA GLY A 22 -3.77 9.48 -2.67
C GLY A 22 -3.01 8.48 -1.81
N GLN A 23 -3.52 8.29 -0.60
CA GLN A 23 -2.96 7.34 0.37
C GLN A 23 -4.07 6.55 1.03
N TYR A 24 -3.72 5.35 1.49
CA TYR A 24 -4.62 4.48 2.25
C TYR A 24 -3.84 3.82 3.36
N LEU A 25 -4.43 3.77 4.55
CA LEU A 25 -3.79 3.17 5.72
C LEU A 25 -4.69 2.06 6.25
N ARG A 26 -4.08 0.90 6.52
CA ARG A 26 -4.74 -0.24 7.14
C ARG A 26 -4.01 -0.62 8.42
N ASP A 27 -4.70 -0.58 9.56
CA ASP A 27 -4.15 -0.92 10.87
C ASP A 27 -4.50 -2.36 11.24
N ASN A 28 -3.89 -2.86 12.31
CA ASN A 28 -4.19 -4.15 12.94
C ASN A 28 -4.00 -5.39 12.07
N LEU A 29 -2.99 -5.38 11.21
CA LEU A 29 -2.59 -6.58 10.50
C LEU A 29 -1.74 -7.45 11.41
N SER A 30 -2.00 -8.75 11.45
CA SER A 30 -1.43 -9.64 12.46
C SER A 30 0.01 -10.05 12.18
N ASP A 31 0.41 -10.15 10.91
CA ASP A 31 1.77 -10.56 10.55
C ASP A 31 2.21 -9.94 9.23
N ALA A 32 3.49 -10.14 8.90
CA ALA A 32 4.09 -9.60 7.69
C ALA A 32 3.47 -10.17 6.42
N SER A 33 3.12 -11.46 6.43
CA SER A 33 2.49 -12.11 5.28
C SER A 33 1.12 -11.51 4.98
N GLU A 34 0.32 -11.26 6.01
CA GLU A 34 -0.99 -10.62 5.85
C GLU A 34 -0.84 -9.22 5.29
N CYS A 35 0.13 -8.45 5.79
CA CYS A 35 0.41 -7.11 5.29
C CYS A 35 0.80 -7.14 3.81
N GLN A 36 1.65 -8.07 3.41
CA GLN A 36 2.09 -8.21 2.02
C GLN A 36 0.94 -8.63 1.10
N LEU A 37 0.12 -9.59 1.53
CA LEU A 37 -1.05 -10.02 0.77
C LEU A 37 -2.05 -8.86 0.58
N MET A 38 -2.28 -8.09 1.63
CA MET A 38 -3.16 -6.94 1.57
C MET A 38 -2.62 -5.87 0.62
N ALA A 39 -1.31 -5.60 0.67
CA ALA A 39 -0.66 -4.65 -0.23
C ALA A 39 -0.84 -5.07 -1.69
N ASN A 40 -0.65 -6.34 -2.00
CA ASN A 40 -0.84 -6.88 -3.34
C ASN A 40 -2.30 -6.75 -3.80
N ALA A 41 -3.24 -7.07 -2.92
CA ALA A 41 -4.67 -7.01 -3.23
C ALA A 41 -5.11 -5.57 -3.52
N ILE A 42 -4.65 -4.62 -2.71
CA ILE A 42 -4.96 -3.20 -2.89
C ILE A 42 -4.40 -2.68 -4.22
N GLY A 43 -3.16 -3.03 -4.54
CA GLY A 43 -2.54 -2.63 -5.81
C GLY A 43 -3.32 -3.12 -7.02
N LYS A 44 -3.72 -4.39 -7.00
CA LYS A 44 -4.52 -4.99 -8.08
C LYS A 44 -5.91 -4.34 -8.20
N ALA A 45 -6.54 -4.04 -7.06
CA ALA A 45 -7.85 -3.41 -7.03
C ALA A 45 -7.80 -1.99 -7.60
N GLN A 46 -6.77 -1.22 -7.25
CA GLN A 46 -6.58 0.14 -7.77
C GLN A 46 -6.36 0.13 -9.28
N LYS A 47 -5.54 -0.81 -9.77
CA LYS A 47 -5.30 -0.94 -11.20
C LYS A 47 -6.60 -1.21 -11.98
N ARG A 48 -7.42 -2.15 -11.50
CA ARG A 48 -8.70 -2.48 -12.12
C ARG A 48 -9.68 -1.31 -12.12
N LYS A 49 -9.72 -0.58 -11.00
CA LYS A 49 -10.58 0.59 -10.85
C LYS A 49 -10.23 1.67 -11.88
N MET A 50 -8.96 1.90 -12.11
CA MET A 50 -8.50 2.91 -13.05
C MET A 50 -8.80 2.52 -14.50
N LEU A 51 -8.69 1.25 -14.85
CA LEU A 51 -9.04 0.81 -16.20
C LEU A 51 -10.51 1.11 -16.54
N LYS A 52 -11.40 1.00 -15.55
CA LYS A 52 -12.82 1.33 -15.73
C LYS A 52 -13.09 2.82 -15.88
N LYS A 53 -12.18 3.69 -15.39
CA LYS A 53 -12.32 5.14 -15.45
C LYS A 53 -11.52 5.78 -16.57
N GLU A 54 -11.00 4.98 -17.49
CA GLU A 54 -10.15 5.44 -18.58
C GLU A 54 -8.88 6.15 -18.12
N GLY A 55 -8.47 5.87 -16.87
CA GLY A 55 -7.23 6.36 -16.31
C GLY A 55 -6.19 5.26 -16.22
N SER A 56 -5.01 5.59 -15.77
CA SER A 56 -3.93 4.64 -15.54
C SER A 56 -3.30 4.85 -14.17
N LEU A 57 -2.93 3.75 -13.54
CA LEU A 57 -2.17 3.77 -12.31
C LEU A 57 -0.68 3.89 -12.70
N VAL A 58 -0.07 5.03 -12.42
CA VAL A 58 1.31 5.29 -12.82
C VAL A 58 2.32 5.02 -11.72
N GLU A 59 1.89 5.01 -10.46
CA GLU A 59 2.74 4.69 -9.33
C GLU A 59 1.93 4.04 -8.22
N TYR A 60 2.50 2.98 -7.61
CA TYR A 60 1.94 2.36 -6.42
C TYR A 60 3.08 1.93 -5.51
N LYS A 61 3.03 2.38 -4.26
CA LYS A 61 4.00 2.00 -3.22
C LYS A 61 3.25 1.52 -1.99
N ALA A 62 3.78 0.50 -1.35
CA ALA A 62 3.24 -0.02 -0.10
C ALA A 62 4.37 -0.17 0.91
N HIS A 63 4.10 0.19 2.16
CA HIS A 63 5.05 0.09 3.24
C HIS A 63 4.39 -0.60 4.42
N CYS A 64 4.92 -1.76 4.82
CA CYS A 64 4.48 -2.48 6.00
C CYS A 64 5.33 -2.07 7.19
N ILE A 65 4.71 -1.50 8.19
CA ILE A 65 5.39 -0.95 9.37
C ILE A 65 5.09 -1.87 10.55
N ALA A 66 6.14 -2.44 11.15
CA ALA A 66 6.02 -3.27 12.34
C ALA A 66 5.92 -2.38 13.58
N ILE A 67 4.93 -2.63 14.42
CA ILE A 67 4.69 -1.88 15.65
C ILE A 67 4.87 -2.83 16.82
N ASP A 68 5.67 -2.42 17.81
CA ASP A 68 5.87 -3.22 19.02
C ASP A 68 4.79 -2.94 20.07
N SER A 69 4.90 -3.59 21.22
CA SER A 69 3.91 -3.45 22.30
C SER A 69 3.86 -2.05 22.93
N GLU A 70 4.85 -1.22 22.66
CA GLU A 70 4.92 0.15 23.16
C GLU A 70 4.47 1.17 22.11
N GLY A 71 4.10 0.72 20.90
CA GLY A 71 3.63 1.59 19.84
C GLY A 71 4.73 2.18 18.97
N TYR A 72 5.96 1.72 19.11
CA TYR A 72 7.10 2.22 18.34
C TYR A 72 7.33 1.36 17.10
N ASN A 73 7.83 1.99 16.04
CA ASN A 73 8.31 1.27 14.87
C ASN A 73 9.53 0.43 15.25
N VAL A 74 9.63 -0.76 14.67
CA VAL A 74 10.80 -1.62 14.83
C VAL A 74 11.47 -1.86 13.48
N ASP A 75 12.71 -2.39 13.50
CA ASP A 75 13.54 -2.53 12.30
C ASP A 75 13.08 -3.64 11.34
N HIS A 76 11.85 -4.11 11.48
CA HIS A 76 11.26 -5.14 10.62
C HIS A 76 10.33 -4.57 9.55
N SER A 77 10.29 -3.25 9.42
CA SER A 77 9.51 -2.58 8.37
C SER A 77 10.13 -2.87 7.00
N PHE A 78 9.29 -3.02 6.00
CA PHE A 78 9.76 -3.26 4.64
C PHE A 78 8.86 -2.54 3.63
N LYS A 79 9.44 -2.21 2.49
CA LYS A 79 8.74 -1.56 1.38
C LYS A 79 8.42 -2.57 0.29
N ILE A 80 7.21 -2.45 -0.25
CA ILE A 80 6.80 -3.18 -1.45
C ILE A 80 6.54 -2.11 -2.52
N SER A 81 7.21 -2.23 -3.66
CA SER A 81 7.00 -1.31 -4.77
C SER A 81 6.53 -2.10 -5.98
N TYR A 82 5.53 -1.55 -6.68
CA TYR A 82 5.03 -2.12 -7.91
C TYR A 82 5.29 -1.18 -9.06
N ASN A 83 5.84 -1.72 -10.12
CA ASN A 83 5.86 -1.04 -11.41
C ASN A 83 4.72 -1.64 -12.23
N ILE A 84 3.68 -0.85 -12.42
CA ILE A 84 2.43 -1.34 -13.04
C ILE A 84 2.34 -0.92 -14.51
N LEU A 85 3.35 -0.24 -14.98
CA LEU A 85 3.43 0.20 -16.38
C LEU A 85 3.64 -0.98 -17.32
#